data_077bec14c2368908d5485c9a3544db13
#
_entry.id   077bec14c2368908d5485c9a3544db13
#
_cell.length_a   1.000
_cell.length_b   1.000
_cell.length_c   1.000
_cell.angle_alpha   90.00
_cell.angle_beta   90.00
_cell.angle_gamma   90.00
#
_symmetry.space_group_name_H-M   'P 1'
#
loop_
_entity.id
_entity.type
_entity.pdbx_description
1 polymer ?
#
loop_
_entity_poly.entity_id
_entity_poly.type
_entity_poly.pdbx_seq_one_letter_code
_entity_poly.pdbx_strand_id
1 'polypeptide(L)'
;RFHTSRVVLVARNDIVSSLPEHRGFNVVTYTGEELNTWYLPRPGLLGKMKKSTFDVALDLNVRFALTSSFLCRASQAPLRIGFVKQHADSFYNFQVQTGPSSNLAQVYSQLLKCIEMF
;
A
#
# COMPACT_ATOMS: atom_id res chain seq x y z
N ARG A 1 5.03 -19.07 1.92
CA ARG A 1 3.68 -18.84 1.40
C ARG A 1 2.78 -18.24 2.47
N PHE A 2 2.03 -17.23 2.10
CA PHE A 2 1.12 -16.57 3.04
C PHE A 2 -0.24 -17.24 3.03
N HIS A 3 -0.73 -17.55 4.22
CA HIS A 3 -2.13 -17.91 4.43
C HIS A 3 -2.83 -16.64 4.89
N THR A 4 -3.54 -16.00 3.97
CA THR A 4 -4.14 -14.72 4.24
C THR A 4 -5.45 -14.92 4.97
N SER A 5 -5.45 -14.71 6.29
CA SER A 5 -6.69 -14.74 7.09
C SER A 5 -7.37 -13.37 7.12
N ARG A 6 -6.63 -12.30 6.84
CA ARG A 6 -7.17 -10.96 6.90
C ARG A 6 -6.42 -10.03 5.97
N VAL A 7 -7.16 -9.32 5.12
CA VAL A 7 -6.64 -8.30 4.22
C VAL A 7 -7.26 -6.96 4.60
N VAL A 8 -6.42 -5.94 4.74
CA VAL A 8 -6.86 -4.57 5.02
C VAL A 8 -6.48 -3.71 3.81
N LEU A 9 -7.48 -3.09 3.21
CA LEU A 9 -7.28 -2.14 2.12
C LEU A 9 -7.35 -0.73 2.69
N VAL A 10 -6.32 0.08 2.43
CA VAL A 10 -6.28 1.48 2.85
C VAL A 10 -6.40 2.35 1.61
N ALA A 11 -7.43 3.19 1.57
CA ALA A 11 -7.68 4.03 0.41
C ALA A 11 -8.38 5.33 0.81
N ARG A 12 -8.27 6.35 -0.06
CA ARG A 12 -9.03 7.58 0.13
C ARG A 12 -10.52 7.29 -0.05
N ASN A 13 -11.34 8.01 0.70
CA ASN A 13 -12.79 7.81 0.71
C ASN A 13 -13.43 8.05 -0.67
N ASP A 14 -12.88 8.97 -1.47
CA ASP A 14 -13.40 9.24 -2.82
C ASP A 14 -13.13 8.11 -3.81
N ILE A 15 -12.11 7.29 -3.56
CA ILE A 15 -11.76 6.14 -4.41
C ILE A 15 -12.59 4.93 -4.04
N VAL A 16 -12.92 4.74 -2.76
CA VAL A 16 -13.62 3.55 -2.27
C VAL A 16 -14.97 3.36 -2.95
N SER A 17 -15.68 4.44 -3.24
CA SER A 17 -16.99 4.37 -3.90
C SER A 17 -16.91 3.82 -5.33
N SER A 18 -15.76 3.90 -5.98
CA SER A 18 -15.55 3.40 -7.33
C SER A 18 -14.95 1.99 -7.38
N LEU A 19 -14.63 1.42 -6.22
CA LEU A 19 -14.07 0.07 -6.17
C LEU A 19 -15.18 -0.97 -6.34
N PRO A 20 -14.86 -2.12 -6.97
CA PRO A 20 -15.81 -3.23 -7.01
C PRO A 20 -16.06 -3.77 -5.60
N GLU A 21 -17.09 -4.61 -5.48
CA GLU A 21 -17.41 -5.23 -4.20
C GLU A 21 -16.17 -5.93 -3.62
N HIS A 22 -15.85 -5.61 -2.35
CA HIS A 22 -14.63 -6.08 -1.70
C HIS A 22 -14.96 -7.01 -0.52
N ARG A 23 -15.47 -8.17 -0.85
CA ARG A 23 -15.76 -9.22 0.14
C ARG A 23 -14.45 -9.76 0.72
N GLY A 24 -14.46 -9.98 2.02
CA GLY A 24 -13.31 -10.55 2.71
C GLY A 24 -12.21 -9.55 3.06
N PHE A 25 -12.40 -8.28 2.71
CA PHE A 25 -11.47 -7.21 3.08
C PHE A 25 -12.07 -6.36 4.19
N ASN A 26 -11.19 -5.88 5.07
CA ASN A 26 -11.49 -4.73 5.90
C ASN A 26 -10.97 -3.49 5.17
N VAL A 27 -11.79 -2.47 5.06
CA VAL A 27 -11.40 -1.25 4.37
C VAL A 27 -11.20 -0.15 5.39
N VAL A 28 -10.01 0.45 5.39
CA VAL A 28 -9.70 1.66 6.16
C VAL A 28 -9.68 2.82 5.18
N THR A 29 -10.56 3.77 5.39
CA THR A 29 -10.63 4.95 4.53
C THR A 29 -10.04 6.16 5.24
N TYR A 30 -9.55 7.10 4.46
CA TYR A 30 -9.12 8.38 4.99
C TYR A 30 -9.60 9.51 4.09
N THR A 31 -9.71 10.69 4.67
CA THR A 31 -10.08 11.93 3.96
C THR A 31 -8.88 12.85 3.87
N GLY A 32 -8.98 13.88 3.04
CA GLY A 32 -7.94 14.91 2.97
C GLY A 32 -7.69 15.60 4.30
N GLU A 33 -8.70 15.65 5.18
CA GLU A 33 -8.58 16.26 6.49
C GLU A 33 -7.70 15.45 7.45
N GLU A 34 -7.51 14.17 7.18
CA GLU A 34 -6.63 13.30 7.96
C GLU A 34 -5.16 13.42 7.54
N LEU A 35 -4.89 14.27 6.54
CA LEU A 35 -3.55 14.60 6.08
C LEU A 35 -3.21 16.03 6.50
N ASN A 36 -1.92 16.26 6.75
CA ASN A 36 -1.46 17.62 7.03
C ASN A 36 -1.22 18.39 5.72
N THR A 37 -0.70 19.62 5.82
CA THR A 37 -0.41 20.48 4.67
C THR A 37 0.57 19.85 3.67
N TRP A 38 1.40 18.91 4.13
CA TRP A 38 2.41 18.22 3.33
C TRP A 38 1.91 16.86 2.82
N TYR A 39 0.61 16.58 2.91
CA TYR A 39 -0.01 15.30 2.54
C TYR A 39 0.53 14.10 3.36
N LEU A 40 1.03 14.37 4.56
CA LEU A 40 1.45 13.33 5.47
C LEU A 40 0.29 12.94 6.40
N PRO A 41 0.20 11.66 6.78
CA PRO A 41 -0.86 11.21 7.70
C PRO A 41 -0.78 11.91 9.04
N ARG A 42 -1.93 12.39 9.53
CA ARG A 42 -2.04 12.92 10.89
C ARG A 42 -2.10 11.78 11.90
N PRO A 43 -1.85 12.05 13.20
CA PRO A 43 -1.85 11.00 14.22
C PRO A 43 -3.12 10.14 14.28
N GLY A 44 -4.29 10.73 13.96
CA GLY A 44 -5.54 9.97 13.92
C GLY A 44 -5.54 8.87 12.89
N LEU A 45 -5.02 9.15 11.69
CA LEU A 45 -4.90 8.13 10.64
C LEU A 45 -3.85 7.09 11.01
N LEU A 46 -2.72 7.52 11.55
CA LEU A 46 -1.68 6.60 12.02
C LEU A 46 -2.22 5.68 13.11
N GLY A 47 -3.09 6.18 13.99
CA GLY A 47 -3.75 5.38 15.01
C GLY A 47 -4.64 4.29 14.43
N LYS A 48 -5.34 4.58 13.34
CA LYS A 48 -6.13 3.57 12.62
C LYS A 48 -5.25 2.44 12.10
N MET A 49 -4.08 2.78 11.58
CA MET A 49 -3.12 1.78 11.08
C MET A 49 -2.55 0.91 12.19
N LYS A 50 -2.30 1.51 13.36
CA LYS A 50 -1.66 0.82 14.48
C LYS A 50 -2.60 -0.11 15.25
N LYS A 51 -3.89 -0.10 14.96
CA LYS A 51 -4.84 -1.03 15.60
C LYS A 51 -4.59 -2.48 15.24
N SER A 52 -3.85 -2.73 14.18
CA SER A 52 -3.52 -4.09 13.73
C SER A 52 -2.02 -4.20 13.53
N THR A 53 -1.51 -5.41 13.70
CA THR A 53 -0.15 -5.74 13.29
C THR A 53 -0.20 -6.36 11.90
N PHE A 54 0.76 -6.01 11.06
CA PHE A 54 0.82 -6.48 9.69
C PHE A 54 2.11 -7.23 9.45
N ASP A 55 2.03 -8.36 8.76
CA ASP A 55 3.21 -9.11 8.35
C ASP A 55 3.79 -8.55 7.06
N VAL A 56 2.91 -8.09 6.17
CA VAL A 56 3.28 -7.56 4.86
C VAL A 56 2.49 -6.30 4.58
N ALA A 57 3.15 -5.29 4.08
CA ALA A 57 2.52 -4.09 3.54
C ALA A 57 2.88 -3.95 2.07
N LEU A 58 1.90 -3.66 1.24
CA LEU A 58 2.05 -3.47 -0.19
C LEU A 58 1.63 -2.06 -0.58
N ASP A 59 2.49 -1.35 -1.28
CA ASP A 59 2.13 -0.08 -1.91
C ASP A 59 1.95 -0.33 -3.41
N LEU A 60 0.72 -0.22 -3.88
CA LEU A 60 0.36 -0.51 -5.26
C LEU A 60 0.55 0.67 -6.20
N ASN A 61 1.04 1.80 -5.71
CA ASN A 61 1.31 2.96 -6.56
C ASN A 61 2.61 2.76 -7.32
N VAL A 62 2.54 2.79 -8.63
CA VAL A 62 3.71 2.63 -9.51
C VAL A 62 4.60 3.86 -9.43
N ARG A 63 3.99 5.05 -9.33
CA ARG A 63 4.71 6.31 -9.15
C ARG A 63 4.76 6.68 -7.68
N PHE A 64 5.74 7.49 -7.31
CA PHE A 64 5.89 7.92 -5.94
C PHE A 64 4.65 8.71 -5.49
N ALA A 65 4.05 8.26 -4.40
CA ALA A 65 2.97 8.95 -3.71
C ALA A 65 3.35 9.03 -2.23
N LEU A 66 3.54 10.23 -1.74
CA LEU A 66 4.08 10.44 -0.40
C LEU A 66 3.16 9.83 0.67
N THR A 67 1.86 10.03 0.54
CA THR A 67 0.88 9.54 1.52
C THR A 67 0.93 8.01 1.63
N SER A 68 0.83 7.29 0.51
CA SER A 68 0.82 5.82 0.54
C SER A 68 2.16 5.25 0.98
N SER A 69 3.24 5.85 0.56
CA SER A 69 4.59 5.43 0.96
C SER A 69 4.77 5.55 2.47
N PHE A 70 4.31 6.65 3.03
CA PHE A 70 4.40 6.90 4.46
C PHE A 70 3.50 5.95 5.25
N LEU A 71 2.29 5.69 4.76
CA LEU A 71 1.39 4.71 5.38
C LEU A 71 2.00 3.30 5.37
N CYS A 72 2.63 2.93 4.26
CA CYS A 72 3.32 1.65 4.16
C CYS A 72 4.41 1.52 5.22
N ARG A 73 5.24 2.54 5.36
CA ARG A 73 6.28 2.55 6.40
C ARG A 73 5.69 2.56 7.81
N ALA A 74 4.63 3.33 8.02
CA ALA A 74 3.98 3.45 9.32
C ALA A 74 3.27 2.18 9.76
N SER A 75 2.98 1.26 8.84
CA SER A 75 2.40 -0.04 9.18
C SER A 75 3.33 -0.88 10.04
N GLN A 76 4.62 -0.59 10.03
CA GLN A 76 5.68 -1.32 10.74
C GLN A 76 5.75 -2.80 10.35
N ALA A 77 5.20 -3.16 9.20
CA ALA A 77 5.31 -4.52 8.69
C ALA A 77 6.79 -4.86 8.42
N PRO A 78 7.25 -6.04 8.81
CA PRO A 78 8.62 -6.44 8.55
C PRO A 78 8.93 -6.58 7.06
N LEU A 79 7.96 -6.89 6.24
CA LEU A 79 8.11 -6.93 4.78
C LEU A 79 7.23 -5.84 4.17
N ARG A 80 7.87 -4.86 3.53
CA ARG A 80 7.21 -3.76 2.88
C ARG A 80 7.59 -3.76 1.41
N ILE A 81 6.63 -4.01 0.56
CA ILE A 81 6.82 -4.20 -0.88
C ILE A 81 6.28 -2.99 -1.62
N GLY A 82 7.08 -2.45 -2.51
CA GLY A 82 6.68 -1.37 -3.41
C GLY A 82 7.39 -1.51 -4.74
N PHE A 83 7.06 -0.63 -5.67
CA PHE A 83 7.72 -0.60 -6.98
C PHE A 83 9.00 0.23 -6.92
N VAL A 84 9.97 -0.11 -7.78
CA VAL A 84 11.17 0.71 -7.95
C VAL A 84 10.74 2.07 -8.51
N LYS A 85 11.03 3.11 -7.75
CA LYS A 85 10.67 4.47 -8.06
C LYS A 85 11.50 5.41 -7.21
N GLN A 86 11.35 6.71 -7.46
CA GLN A 86 12.05 7.73 -6.68
C GLN A 86 11.75 7.56 -5.18
N HIS A 87 12.78 7.64 -4.34
CA HIS A 87 12.70 7.56 -2.87
C HIS A 87 12.25 6.21 -2.31
N ALA A 88 12.15 5.16 -3.14
CA ALA A 88 11.62 3.85 -2.71
C ALA A 88 12.42 3.24 -1.56
N ASP A 89 13.73 3.41 -1.54
CA ASP A 89 14.60 2.81 -0.52
C ASP A 89 14.25 3.27 0.90
N SER A 90 13.67 4.46 1.05
CA SER A 90 13.30 5.00 2.34
C SER A 90 12.04 4.34 2.93
N PHE A 91 11.24 3.65 2.11
CA PHE A 91 9.91 3.17 2.50
C PHE A 91 9.76 1.66 2.39
N TYR A 92 10.44 1.03 1.43
CA TYR A 92 10.25 -0.39 1.12
C TYR A 92 11.55 -1.16 1.28
N ASN A 93 11.46 -2.38 1.81
CA ASN A 93 12.60 -3.27 1.90
C ASN A 93 12.59 -4.37 0.84
N PHE A 94 11.58 -4.39 -0.01
CA PHE A 94 11.53 -5.23 -1.20
C PHE A 94 10.91 -4.42 -2.33
N GLN A 95 11.59 -4.35 -3.48
CA GLN A 95 11.13 -3.51 -4.59
C GLN A 95 10.99 -4.36 -5.85
N VAL A 96 9.90 -4.12 -6.57
CA VAL A 96 9.60 -4.78 -7.83
C VAL A 96 9.87 -3.81 -8.97
N GLN A 97 10.74 -4.20 -9.88
CA GLN A 97 11.05 -3.38 -11.04
C GLN A 97 10.05 -3.61 -12.15
N THR A 98 9.60 -2.51 -12.76
CA THR A 98 8.70 -2.55 -13.91
C THR A 98 9.46 -2.28 -15.19
N GLY A 99 9.06 -2.94 -16.26
CA GLY A 99 9.63 -2.65 -17.57
C GLY A 99 9.16 -1.29 -18.11
N PRO A 100 9.96 -0.63 -18.95
CA PRO A 100 9.63 0.71 -19.43
C PRO A 100 8.40 0.77 -20.33
N SER A 101 8.01 -0.34 -20.95
CA SER A 101 6.84 -0.42 -21.82
C SER A 101 5.68 -1.20 -21.21
N SER A 102 5.75 -1.52 -19.92
CA SER A 102 4.72 -2.30 -19.24
C SER A 102 3.46 -1.47 -19.01
N ASN A 103 2.29 -2.05 -19.31
CA ASN A 103 1.03 -1.47 -18.88
C ASN A 103 0.73 -1.90 -17.42
N LEU A 104 -0.30 -1.32 -16.82
CA LEU A 104 -0.64 -1.59 -15.43
C LEU A 104 -0.96 -3.05 -15.17
N ALA A 105 -1.63 -3.72 -16.11
CA ALA A 105 -1.96 -5.14 -15.95
C ALA A 105 -0.70 -5.99 -15.88
N GLN A 106 0.29 -5.72 -16.72
CA GLN A 106 1.58 -6.43 -16.71
C GLN A 106 2.35 -6.15 -15.42
N VAL A 107 2.34 -4.90 -14.96
CA VAL A 107 3.01 -4.50 -13.72
C VAL A 107 2.46 -5.27 -12.52
N TYR A 108 1.15 -5.31 -12.38
CA TYR A 108 0.53 -6.02 -11.26
C TYR A 108 0.66 -7.54 -11.38
N SER A 109 0.70 -8.06 -12.60
CA SER A 109 0.98 -9.47 -12.84
C SER A 109 2.38 -9.85 -12.35
N GLN A 110 3.38 -9.01 -12.61
CA GLN A 110 4.74 -9.21 -12.11
C GLN A 110 4.80 -9.14 -10.58
N LEU A 111 4.06 -8.21 -9.99
CA LEU A 111 3.97 -8.09 -8.54
C LEU A 111 3.41 -9.37 -7.91
N LEU A 112 2.33 -9.90 -8.47
CA LEU A 112 1.73 -11.15 -7.99
C LEU A 112 2.72 -12.31 -8.06
N LYS A 113 3.47 -12.43 -9.15
CA LYS A 113 4.50 -13.47 -9.28
C LYS A 113 5.57 -13.35 -8.20
N CYS A 114 5.99 -12.13 -7.88
CA CYS A 114 6.97 -11.91 -6.83
C CYS A 114 6.41 -12.30 -5.46
N ILE A 115 5.15 -11.97 -5.19
CA ILE A 115 4.50 -12.30 -3.92
C ILE A 115 4.37 -13.82 -3.77
N GLU A 116 4.08 -14.54 -4.83
CA GLU A 116 3.94 -16.00 -4.79
C GLU A 116 5.26 -16.70 -4.45
N MET A 117 6.38 -16.01 -4.56
CA MET A 117 7.69 -16.56 -4.18
C MET A 117 7.92 -16.60 -2.67
N PHE A 118 7.12 -15.89 -1.89
CA PHE A 118 7.28 -15.84 -0.42
C PHE A 118 6.49 -16.91 0.32
#